data_2c05ec563f9c4f6f17867492408af0ce
#
_entry.id   2c05ec563f9c4f6f17867492408af0ce
#
_cell.length_a   1.000
_cell.length_b   1.000
_cell.length_c   1.000
_cell.angle_alpha   90.00
_cell.angle_beta   90.00
_cell.angle_gamma   90.00
#
_symmetry.space_group_name_H-M   'P 1'
#
loop_
_entity.id
_entity.type
_entity.pdbx_description
1 polymer ?
#
loop_
_entity_poly.entity_id
_entity_poly.type
_entity_poly.pdbx_seq_one_letter_code
_entity_poly.pdbx_strand_id
1 'polypeptide(L)'
;IYNQLTQLNNKVLASLGLMLILIATCLPSTNAETIVNSPLSYIGMGELYTPETPSNSMMGGIGVSNSNGIYSNQINPALLVRNHYTMFEAGVNVELKNMQDYRQRQQVLGGNYQSVNLTVPVIPSRWTMSFGVRPYSSVNYETRSYRRLNVLGVDSLLYTYKGDGGVSKLSISNGVRIGK
;
A
#
# COMPACT_ATOMS: atom_id res chain seq x y z
N ILE A 1 35.14 9.72 -25.84
CA ILE A 1 34.47 8.69 -25.01
C ILE A 1 34.08 9.28 -23.65
N TYR A 2 34.98 9.99 -22.93
CA TYR A 2 34.68 10.58 -21.61
C TYR A 2 33.52 11.61 -21.65
N ASN A 3 33.50 12.51 -22.64
CA ASN A 3 32.41 13.49 -22.81
C ASN A 3 31.04 12.87 -23.19
N GLN A 4 31.03 11.73 -23.84
CA GLN A 4 29.80 11.01 -24.15
C GLN A 4 29.20 10.35 -22.90
N LEU A 5 30.05 9.81 -22.02
CA LEU A 5 29.61 9.18 -20.77
C LEU A 5 29.07 10.22 -19.78
N THR A 6 29.67 11.40 -19.67
CA THR A 6 29.15 12.50 -18.83
C THR A 6 27.84 13.06 -19.35
N GLN A 7 27.66 13.18 -20.65
CA GLN A 7 26.42 13.63 -21.27
C GLN A 7 25.29 12.60 -21.05
N LEU A 8 25.59 11.32 -21.11
CA LEU A 8 24.61 10.24 -20.84
C LEU A 8 24.18 10.24 -19.38
N ASN A 9 25.14 10.43 -18.46
CA ASN A 9 24.87 10.48 -17.03
C ASN A 9 23.99 11.69 -16.65
N ASN A 10 24.25 12.85 -17.24
CA ASN A 10 23.44 14.05 -17.01
C ASN A 10 22.01 13.92 -17.57
N LYS A 11 21.83 13.28 -18.71
CA LYS A 11 20.50 13.02 -19.27
C LYS A 11 19.71 12.02 -18.40
N VAL A 12 20.35 10.99 -17.88
CA VAL A 12 19.74 10.02 -16.98
C VAL A 12 19.36 10.68 -15.64
N LEU A 13 20.24 11.51 -15.07
CA LEU A 13 19.95 12.28 -13.86
C LEU A 13 18.79 13.29 -14.07
N ALA A 14 18.77 13.96 -15.21
CA ALA A 14 17.70 14.89 -15.55
C ALA A 14 16.34 14.16 -15.74
N SER A 15 16.34 13.00 -16.39
CA SER A 15 15.11 12.20 -16.56
C SER A 15 14.60 11.61 -15.24
N LEU A 16 15.49 11.20 -14.34
CA LEU A 16 15.15 10.77 -12.98
C LEU A 16 14.58 11.92 -12.15
N GLY A 17 15.17 13.11 -12.24
CA GLY A 17 14.68 14.32 -11.59
C GLY A 17 13.30 14.73 -12.09
N LEU A 18 13.09 14.69 -13.41
CA LEU A 18 11.79 15.01 -14.03
C LEU A 18 10.72 13.99 -13.61
N MET A 19 11.05 12.72 -13.54
CA MET A 19 10.15 11.66 -13.09
C MET A 19 9.77 11.81 -11.62
N LEU A 20 10.71 12.18 -10.76
CA LEU A 20 10.46 12.48 -9.34
C LEU A 20 9.54 13.70 -9.16
N ILE A 21 9.74 14.75 -9.94
CA ILE A 21 8.88 15.94 -9.93
C ILE A 21 7.48 15.59 -10.43
N LEU A 22 7.36 14.78 -11.48
CA LEU A 22 6.06 14.34 -12.00
C LEU A 22 5.30 13.48 -10.99
N ILE A 23 5.98 12.61 -10.26
CA ILE A 23 5.39 11.83 -9.16
C ILE A 23 4.94 12.74 -8.02
N ALA A 24 5.74 13.76 -7.67
CA ALA A 24 5.40 14.69 -6.60
C ALA A 24 4.19 15.59 -6.94
N THR A 25 4.00 15.94 -8.22
CA THR A 25 2.85 16.73 -8.67
C THR A 25 1.58 15.89 -8.90
N CYS A 26 1.74 14.59 -9.11
CA CYS A 26 0.64 13.63 -9.23
C CYS A 26 0.16 13.06 -7.88
N LEU A 27 0.66 13.54 -6.75
CA LEU A 27 0.03 13.27 -5.47
C LEU A 27 -1.21 14.17 -5.35
N PRO A 28 -2.38 13.79 -5.87
CA PRO A 28 -3.58 14.50 -5.53
C PRO A 28 -3.73 14.35 -4.01
N SER A 29 -4.01 15.41 -3.32
CA SER A 29 -4.63 15.36 -2.01
C SER A 29 -6.07 14.81 -2.19
N THR A 30 -6.15 13.61 -2.73
CA THR A 30 -7.39 12.85 -2.72
C THR A 30 -7.58 12.46 -1.27
N ASN A 31 -8.59 13.03 -0.66
CA ASN A 31 -9.31 12.34 0.37
C ASN A 31 -9.81 11.05 -0.30
N ALA A 32 -8.95 10.04 -0.38
CA ALA A 32 -9.36 8.71 -0.75
C ALA A 32 -10.29 8.32 0.39
N GLU A 33 -11.58 8.50 0.18
CA GLU A 33 -12.59 7.92 1.03
C GLU A 33 -12.28 6.44 1.03
N THR A 34 -11.72 5.97 2.15
CA THR A 34 -11.57 4.55 2.39
C THR A 34 -12.98 4.00 2.45
N ILE A 35 -13.38 3.33 1.37
CA ILE A 35 -14.76 2.84 1.16
C ILE A 35 -15.10 1.73 2.18
N VAL A 36 -14.15 1.34 3.01
CA VAL A 36 -14.32 0.25 4.00
C VAL A 36 -14.72 0.83 5.35
N ASN A 37 -16.01 0.89 5.59
CA ASN A 37 -16.54 1.20 6.92
C ASN A 37 -16.51 -0.10 7.76
N SER A 38 -15.48 -0.25 8.61
CA SER A 38 -15.41 -1.37 9.56
C SER A 38 -15.58 -0.84 10.97
N PRO A 39 -16.66 -1.21 11.68
CA PRO A 39 -16.86 -0.75 13.06
C PRO A 39 -15.78 -1.24 14.01
N LEU A 40 -15.01 -2.29 13.63
CA LEU A 40 -13.91 -2.78 14.43
C LEU A 40 -12.60 -1.98 14.22
N SER A 41 -12.54 -1.12 13.21
CA SER A 41 -11.35 -0.31 12.92
C SER A 41 -11.07 0.78 13.95
N TYR A 42 -11.97 1.03 14.91
CA TYR A 42 -11.71 1.97 16.02
C TYR A 42 -10.75 1.41 17.08
N ILE A 43 -10.43 0.11 17.02
CA ILE A 43 -9.59 -0.55 18.01
C ILE A 43 -8.12 -0.50 17.56
N GLY A 44 -7.24 0.03 18.41
CA GLY A 44 -5.80 0.03 18.19
C GLY A 44 -5.38 0.88 16.97
N MET A 45 -4.63 0.27 16.05
CA MET A 45 -4.14 0.92 14.82
C MET A 45 -5.10 0.74 13.63
N GLY A 46 -6.33 0.28 13.88
CA GLY A 46 -7.28 -0.02 12.83
C GLY A 46 -7.13 -1.42 12.24
N GLU A 47 -7.65 -1.60 11.05
CA GLU A 47 -7.58 -2.86 10.32
C GLU A 47 -6.24 -3.00 9.61
N LEU A 48 -5.52 -4.08 9.92
CA LEU A 48 -4.20 -4.34 9.35
C LEU A 48 -4.32 -5.00 7.97
N TYR A 49 -3.51 -4.53 7.03
CA TYR A 49 -3.38 -5.15 5.72
C TYR A 49 -2.27 -6.20 5.70
N THR A 50 -2.50 -7.28 4.93
CA THR A 50 -1.47 -8.29 4.70
C THR A 50 -0.30 -7.71 3.90
N PRO A 51 0.95 -8.09 4.22
CA PRO A 51 2.14 -7.54 3.57
C PRO A 51 2.41 -8.14 2.18
N GLU A 52 1.40 -8.49 1.44
CA GLU A 52 1.52 -9.22 0.19
C GLU A 52 1.52 -8.27 -1.02
N THR A 53 2.34 -8.59 -2.02
CA THR A 53 2.21 -8.01 -3.36
C THR A 53 1.09 -8.70 -4.12
N PRO A 54 0.51 -8.10 -5.18
CA PRO A 54 -0.53 -8.74 -5.98
C PRO A 54 -0.16 -10.15 -6.43
N SER A 55 1.08 -10.33 -6.87
CA SER A 55 1.60 -11.62 -7.33
C SER A 55 1.64 -12.68 -6.22
N ASN A 56 2.00 -12.28 -5.01
CA ASN A 56 2.08 -13.19 -3.87
C ASN A 56 0.68 -13.51 -3.34
N SER A 57 -0.24 -12.54 -3.33
CA SER A 57 -1.63 -12.74 -2.93
C SER A 57 -2.34 -13.79 -3.77
N MET A 58 -2.13 -13.77 -5.10
CA MET A 58 -2.69 -14.77 -6.01
C MET A 58 -2.18 -16.19 -5.75
N MET A 59 -1.05 -16.34 -5.05
CA MET A 59 -0.46 -17.61 -4.65
C MET A 59 -0.67 -17.93 -3.16
N GLY A 60 -1.66 -17.31 -2.51
CA GLY A 60 -1.95 -17.54 -1.10
C GLY A 60 -0.92 -16.93 -0.14
N GLY A 61 -0.29 -15.82 -0.53
CA GLY A 61 0.66 -15.10 0.33
C GLY A 61 2.08 -15.67 0.34
N ILE A 62 2.40 -16.61 -0.52
CA ILE A 62 3.76 -17.18 -0.63
C ILE A 62 4.71 -16.10 -1.17
N GLY A 63 5.70 -15.71 -0.35
CA GLY A 63 6.66 -14.67 -0.74
C GLY A 63 8.10 -14.95 -0.33
N VAL A 64 8.31 -15.78 0.69
CA VAL A 64 9.65 -15.97 1.26
C VAL A 64 10.61 -16.65 0.28
N SER A 65 10.14 -17.61 -0.51
CA SER A 65 10.95 -18.37 -1.46
C SER A 65 10.56 -18.16 -2.93
N ASN A 66 9.49 -17.42 -3.18
CA ASN A 66 9.00 -17.20 -4.54
C ASN A 66 9.81 -16.11 -5.24
N SER A 67 10.55 -16.50 -6.27
CA SER A 67 11.24 -15.55 -7.15
C SER A 67 11.32 -16.12 -8.56
N ASN A 68 10.53 -15.55 -9.44
CA ASN A 68 10.56 -15.90 -10.88
C ASN A 68 11.29 -14.85 -11.72
N GLY A 69 11.85 -13.79 -11.11
CA GLY A 69 12.55 -12.72 -11.80
C GLY A 69 11.66 -11.71 -12.55
N ILE A 70 10.33 -11.89 -12.49
CA ILE A 70 9.35 -11.06 -13.20
C ILE A 70 8.56 -10.17 -12.20
N TYR A 71 8.52 -10.53 -10.91
CA TYR A 71 7.81 -9.80 -9.88
C TYR A 71 8.74 -9.21 -8.83
N SER A 72 8.34 -8.10 -8.24
CA SER A 72 9.04 -7.48 -7.13
C SER A 72 8.74 -8.22 -5.82
N ASN A 73 9.74 -8.92 -5.26
CA ASN A 73 9.55 -9.57 -3.97
C ASN A 73 9.94 -8.64 -2.83
N GLN A 74 8.93 -8.07 -2.15
CA GLN A 74 9.10 -7.18 -1.00
C GLN A 74 9.16 -7.94 0.34
N ILE A 75 8.80 -9.23 0.35
CA ILE A 75 8.83 -10.07 1.56
C ILE A 75 10.25 -10.54 1.83
N ASN A 76 10.94 -10.99 0.77
CA ASN A 76 12.33 -11.40 0.83
C ASN A 76 13.19 -10.61 -0.16
N PRO A 77 13.82 -9.50 0.28
CA PRO A 77 14.62 -8.65 -0.61
C PRO A 77 15.83 -9.34 -1.24
N ALA A 78 16.34 -10.43 -0.64
CA ALA A 78 17.45 -11.18 -1.21
C ALA A 78 17.12 -11.77 -2.59
N LEU A 79 15.85 -12.04 -2.85
CA LEU A 79 15.38 -12.58 -4.13
C LEU A 79 15.32 -11.53 -5.24
N LEU A 80 15.39 -10.24 -4.93
CA LEU A 80 15.39 -9.15 -5.92
C LEU A 80 16.56 -9.26 -6.91
N VAL A 81 17.65 -9.88 -6.52
CA VAL A 81 18.82 -10.08 -7.40
C VAL A 81 18.50 -10.93 -8.64
N ARG A 82 17.42 -11.71 -8.60
CA ARG A 82 16.97 -12.50 -9.75
C ARG A 82 16.23 -11.67 -10.79
N ASN A 83 15.88 -10.43 -10.47
CA ASN A 83 15.23 -9.52 -11.41
C ASN A 83 16.26 -8.92 -12.36
N HIS A 84 16.06 -9.15 -13.65
CA HIS A 84 16.97 -8.69 -14.70
C HIS A 84 16.49 -7.39 -15.35
N TYR A 85 15.23 -7.04 -15.17
CA TYR A 85 14.60 -5.88 -15.81
C TYR A 85 14.09 -4.90 -14.77
N THR A 86 14.01 -3.62 -15.17
CA THR A 86 13.26 -2.63 -14.38
C THR A 86 11.78 -2.95 -14.44
N MET A 87 11.14 -3.03 -13.28
CA MET A 87 9.75 -3.42 -13.16
C MET A 87 8.98 -2.41 -12.33
N PHE A 88 7.80 -2.11 -12.82
CA PHE A 88 6.78 -1.37 -12.08
C PHE A 88 5.60 -2.29 -11.83
N GLU A 89 5.18 -2.38 -10.57
CA GLU A 89 4.05 -3.19 -10.15
C GLU A 89 3.12 -2.32 -9.31
N ALA A 90 1.86 -2.27 -9.69
CA ALA A 90 0.81 -1.61 -8.92
C ALA A 90 -0.37 -2.56 -8.76
N GLY A 91 -0.93 -2.63 -7.57
CA GLY A 91 -2.05 -3.49 -7.24
C GLY A 91 -3.16 -2.75 -6.54
N VAL A 92 -4.37 -3.19 -6.79
CA VAL A 92 -5.58 -2.74 -6.11
C VAL A 92 -6.24 -3.95 -5.47
N ASN A 93 -6.68 -3.80 -4.24
CA ASN A 93 -7.47 -4.79 -3.52
C ASN A 93 -8.92 -4.32 -3.44
N VAL A 94 -9.85 -5.22 -3.78
CA VAL A 94 -11.28 -4.99 -3.65
C VAL A 94 -11.86 -6.09 -2.77
N GLU A 95 -12.54 -5.70 -1.70
CA GLU A 95 -13.09 -6.63 -0.71
C GLU A 95 -14.59 -6.44 -0.56
N LEU A 96 -15.30 -7.55 -0.50
CA LEU A 96 -16.70 -7.61 -0.11
C LEU A 96 -16.78 -8.09 1.34
N LYS A 97 -17.12 -7.20 2.26
CA LYS A 97 -17.31 -7.53 3.67
C LYS A 97 -18.77 -7.76 3.98
N ASN A 98 -19.08 -8.93 4.54
CA ASN A 98 -20.38 -9.25 5.08
C ASN A 98 -20.33 -9.08 6.59
N MET A 99 -20.99 -8.07 7.11
CA MET A 99 -21.16 -7.85 8.53
C MET A 99 -22.53 -8.33 8.95
N GLN A 100 -22.59 -9.17 9.97
CA GLN A 100 -23.83 -9.70 10.50
C GLN A 100 -23.86 -9.54 12.01
N ASP A 101 -24.91 -8.91 12.50
CA ASP A 101 -25.28 -8.87 13.92
C ASP A 101 -26.60 -9.64 14.10
N TYR A 102 -27.01 -9.88 15.35
CA TYR A 102 -28.26 -10.59 15.69
C TYR A 102 -29.52 -10.00 15.02
N ARG A 103 -29.47 -8.72 14.63
CA ARG A 103 -30.64 -7.99 14.09
C ARG A 103 -30.48 -7.52 12.66
N GLN A 104 -29.23 -7.39 12.16
CA GLN A 104 -28.97 -6.76 10.87
C GLN A 104 -27.85 -7.49 10.12
N ARG A 105 -28.00 -7.53 8.81
CA ARG A 105 -26.95 -7.98 7.88
C ARG A 105 -26.64 -6.83 6.94
N GLN A 106 -25.37 -6.47 6.83
CA GLN A 106 -24.90 -5.43 5.94
C GLN A 106 -23.77 -5.96 5.08
N GLN A 107 -23.82 -5.66 3.79
CA GLN A 107 -22.74 -5.89 2.86
C GLN A 107 -22.06 -4.55 2.56
N VAL A 108 -20.74 -4.51 2.70
CA VAL A 108 -19.94 -3.32 2.40
C VAL A 108 -18.88 -3.70 1.37
N LEU A 109 -18.87 -2.96 0.27
CA LEU A 109 -17.80 -3.05 -0.72
C LEU A 109 -16.66 -2.13 -0.28
N GLY A 110 -15.49 -2.69 -0.11
CA GLY A 110 -14.28 -1.96 0.21
C GLY A 110 -13.26 -2.04 -0.91
N GLY A 111 -12.43 -1.03 -1.04
CA GLY A 111 -11.31 -1.06 -1.98
C GLY A 111 -10.17 -0.19 -1.50
N ASN A 112 -8.95 -0.66 -1.75
CA ASN A 112 -7.74 0.11 -1.45
C ASN A 112 -6.63 -0.27 -2.44
N TYR A 113 -5.64 0.61 -2.60
CA TYR A 113 -4.41 0.18 -3.27
C TYR A 113 -3.72 -0.87 -2.39
N GLN A 114 -3.21 -1.92 -3.03
CA GLN A 114 -2.53 -3.01 -2.33
C GLN A 114 -1.05 -2.69 -2.14
N SER A 115 -0.39 -2.31 -3.23
CA SER A 115 1.01 -1.86 -3.23
C SER A 115 1.35 -1.17 -4.53
N VAL A 116 2.34 -0.28 -4.47
CA VAL A 116 3.01 0.29 -5.64
C VAL A 116 4.49 0.08 -5.46
N ASN A 117 5.12 -0.65 -6.37
CA ASN A 117 6.52 -1.04 -6.30
C ASN A 117 7.25 -0.68 -7.58
N LEU A 118 8.47 -0.17 -7.44
CA LEU A 118 9.42 0.04 -8.52
C LEU A 118 10.70 -0.72 -8.19
N THR A 119 11.08 -1.65 -9.03
CA THR A 119 12.31 -2.44 -8.88
C THR A 119 13.25 -2.14 -10.03
N VAL A 120 14.48 -1.77 -9.70
CA VAL A 120 15.52 -1.38 -10.66
C VAL A 120 16.77 -2.22 -10.44
N PRO A 121 17.20 -3.04 -11.40
CA PRO A 121 18.50 -3.70 -11.36
C PRO A 121 19.58 -2.66 -11.64
N VAL A 122 20.35 -2.28 -10.62
CA VAL A 122 21.48 -1.35 -10.75
C VAL A 122 22.63 -2.04 -11.47
N ILE A 123 22.92 -3.29 -11.09
CA ILE A 123 23.86 -4.18 -11.77
C ILE A 123 23.14 -5.50 -11.97
N PRO A 124 22.79 -5.87 -13.21
CA PRO A 124 22.06 -7.09 -13.50
C PRO A 124 22.72 -8.32 -12.84
N SER A 125 21.88 -9.15 -12.21
CA SER A 125 22.28 -10.36 -11.46
C SER A 125 23.19 -10.15 -10.26
N ARG A 126 23.52 -8.91 -9.89
CA ARG A 126 24.41 -8.61 -8.76
C ARG A 126 23.78 -7.69 -7.72
N TRP A 127 23.15 -6.61 -8.17
CA TRP A 127 22.59 -5.60 -7.26
C TRP A 127 21.28 -5.05 -7.83
N THR A 128 20.23 -5.21 -7.07
CA THR A 128 18.89 -4.72 -7.42
C THR A 128 18.34 -3.92 -6.25
N MET A 129 17.79 -2.75 -6.54
CA MET A 129 17.06 -1.92 -5.58
C MET A 129 15.57 -1.98 -5.86
N SER A 130 14.78 -1.87 -4.81
CA SER A 130 13.32 -1.75 -4.94
C SER A 130 12.78 -0.71 -3.98
N PHE A 131 11.86 0.09 -4.49
CA PHE A 131 11.11 1.09 -3.76
C PHE A 131 9.66 0.65 -3.74
N GLY A 132 9.04 0.66 -2.56
CA GLY A 132 7.66 0.22 -2.42
C GLY A 132 6.87 1.10 -1.47
N VAL A 133 5.62 1.38 -1.82
CA VAL A 133 4.62 2.01 -0.96
C VAL A 133 3.43 1.08 -0.85
N ARG A 134 2.95 0.85 0.37
CA ARG A 134 1.77 0.04 0.64
C ARG A 134 1.03 0.53 1.88
N PRO A 135 -0.28 0.32 1.96
CA PRO A 135 -1.00 0.54 3.19
C PRO A 135 -0.55 -0.50 4.23
N TYR A 136 -0.45 -0.07 5.47
CA TYR A 136 -0.17 -0.93 6.62
C TYR A 136 -1.43 -1.15 7.45
N SER A 137 -2.17 -0.08 7.68
CA SER A 137 -3.46 -0.15 8.37
C SER A 137 -4.42 0.91 7.85
N SER A 138 -5.71 0.69 8.05
CA SER A 138 -6.72 1.72 7.82
C SER A 138 -7.70 1.80 8.98
N VAL A 139 -8.14 3.01 9.26
CA VAL A 139 -9.17 3.33 10.23
C VAL A 139 -10.28 4.03 9.46
N ASN A 140 -11.46 3.45 9.45
CA ASN A 140 -12.65 4.10 8.92
C ASN A 140 -13.86 3.53 9.65
N TYR A 141 -14.44 4.33 10.55
CA TYR A 141 -15.63 3.93 11.28
C TYR A 141 -16.59 5.11 11.46
N GLU A 142 -17.85 4.76 11.51
CA GLU A 142 -18.92 5.63 11.96
C GLU A 142 -19.78 4.87 12.97
N THR A 143 -19.75 5.32 14.22
CA THR A 143 -20.55 4.74 15.31
C THR A 143 -21.54 5.78 15.81
N ARG A 144 -22.79 5.37 15.95
CA ARG A 144 -23.87 6.22 16.46
C ARG A 144 -24.35 5.68 17.80
N SER A 145 -24.39 6.56 18.80
CA SER A 145 -24.87 6.26 20.13
C SER A 145 -26.00 7.19 20.51
N TYR A 146 -27.11 6.61 20.99
CA TYR A 146 -28.26 7.37 21.51
C TYR A 146 -28.19 7.42 23.02
N ARG A 147 -28.19 8.63 23.57
CA ARG A 147 -28.29 8.86 25.02
C ARG A 147 -29.60 9.53 25.33
N ARG A 148 -30.44 8.88 26.11
CA ARG A 148 -31.66 9.49 26.62
C ARG A 148 -31.31 10.57 27.65
N LEU A 149 -31.80 11.78 27.43
CA LEU A 149 -31.71 12.88 28.39
C LEU A 149 -33.11 13.08 28.95
N ASN A 150 -33.22 12.92 30.27
CA ASN A 150 -34.47 13.16 30.98
C ASN A 150 -34.59 14.69 31.32
N VAL A 151 -34.50 15.54 30.29
CA VAL A 151 -34.61 17.00 30.42
C VAL A 151 -35.82 17.43 29.60
N LEU A 152 -36.64 18.34 30.20
CA LEU A 152 -37.86 18.86 29.58
C LEU A 152 -37.60 19.35 28.15
N GLY A 153 -38.20 18.65 27.17
CA GLY A 153 -38.20 19.02 25.76
C GLY A 153 -37.14 18.35 24.87
N VAL A 154 -36.24 17.49 25.40
CA VAL A 154 -35.27 16.76 24.62
C VAL A 154 -35.27 15.30 25.04
N ASP A 155 -35.82 14.40 24.20
CA ASP A 155 -35.96 12.99 24.54
C ASP A 155 -34.65 12.19 24.35
N SER A 156 -33.83 12.55 23.39
CA SER A 156 -32.58 11.84 23.12
C SER A 156 -31.56 12.69 22.37
N LEU A 157 -30.29 12.49 22.68
CA LEU A 157 -29.16 13.02 21.91
C LEU A 157 -28.51 11.90 21.09
N LEU A 158 -28.27 12.19 19.82
CA LEU A 158 -27.52 11.32 18.93
C LEU A 158 -26.05 11.79 18.91
N TYR A 159 -25.16 10.94 19.40
CA TYR A 159 -23.73 11.11 19.26
C TYR A 159 -23.25 10.31 18.05
N THR A 160 -22.60 10.97 17.10
CA THR A 160 -21.96 10.32 15.97
C THR A 160 -20.45 10.45 16.12
N TYR A 161 -19.79 9.31 16.22
CA TYR A 161 -18.33 9.20 16.27
C TYR A 161 -17.84 8.73 14.91
N LYS A 162 -16.99 9.54 14.28
CA LYS A 162 -16.36 9.21 13.01
C LYS A 162 -14.86 9.24 13.18
N GLY A 163 -14.20 8.23 12.65
CA GLY A 163 -12.75 8.20 12.56
C GLY A 163 -12.34 7.77 11.16
N ASP A 164 -11.40 8.50 10.57
CA ASP A 164 -10.81 8.23 9.29
C ASP A 164 -9.31 8.42 9.36
N GLY A 165 -8.55 7.52 8.72
CA GLY A 165 -7.10 7.57 8.72
C GLY A 165 -6.47 6.24 8.39
N GLY A 166 -5.16 6.18 8.60
CA GLY A 166 -4.40 4.96 8.39
C GLY A 166 -2.90 5.20 8.38
N VAL A 167 -2.16 4.10 8.28
CA VAL A 167 -0.71 4.12 8.21
C VAL A 167 -0.29 3.52 6.88
N SER A 168 0.57 4.24 6.16
CA SER A 168 1.24 3.73 4.95
C SER A 168 2.69 3.43 5.25
N LYS A 169 3.19 2.34 4.70
CA LYS A 169 4.58 1.90 4.82
C LYS A 169 5.34 2.20 3.54
N LEU A 170 6.38 3.03 3.66
CA LEU A 170 7.40 3.20 2.63
C LEU A 170 8.54 2.21 2.89
N SER A 171 8.97 1.49 1.87
CA SER A 171 10.07 0.52 1.95
C SER A 171 11.09 0.77 0.87
N ILE A 172 12.38 0.69 1.27
CA ILE A 172 13.52 0.66 0.36
C ILE A 172 14.25 -0.65 0.61
N SER A 173 14.31 -1.47 -0.42
CA SER A 173 14.88 -2.81 -0.33
C SER A 173 16.07 -2.94 -1.27
N ASN A 174 17.10 -3.64 -0.81
CA ASN A 174 18.30 -3.92 -1.60
C ASN A 174 18.59 -5.42 -1.59
N GLY A 175 18.77 -5.98 -2.76
CA GLY A 175 19.28 -7.32 -2.96
C GLY A 175 20.69 -7.27 -3.53
N VAL A 176 21.64 -7.92 -2.87
CA VAL A 176 23.04 -7.99 -3.32
C VAL A 176 23.50 -9.43 -3.33
N ARG A 177 24.11 -9.87 -4.45
CA ARG A 177 24.73 -11.18 -4.54
C ARG A 177 26.21 -11.07 -4.16
N ILE A 178 26.60 -11.77 -3.10
CA ILE A 178 27.97 -11.89 -2.63
C ILE A 178 28.49 -13.25 -3.12
N GLY A 179 29.57 -13.24 -3.89
CA GLY A 179 30.15 -14.45 -4.46
C GLY A 179 29.81 -14.67 -5.95
N LYS A 180 30.37 -15.75 -6.49
CA LYS A 180 30.19 -16.16 -7.91
C LYS A 180 28.82 -16.79 -8.13
#